data_2b842dd15a6b9aed92314e104ba63dcc
#
_entry.id   2b842dd15a6b9aed92314e104ba63dcc
#
_cell.length_a   1.000
_cell.length_b   1.000
_cell.length_c   1.000
_cell.angle_alpha   90.00
_cell.angle_beta   90.00
_cell.angle_gamma   90.00
#
_symmetry.space_group_name_H-M   'P 1'
#
loop_
_entity.id
_entity.type
_entity.pdbx_description
1 polymer ?
#
loop_
_entity_poly.entity_id
_entity_poly.type
_entity_poly.pdbx_seq_one_letter_code
_entity_poly.pdbx_strand_id
1 'polypeptide(L)'
;MAFRNAQAGMATYRGAGGDRGDAYYAHPTNAGPHPGVVVIHHMPGWDEWTCEVARKFAHHGYAAVAPSLYFRVGDGADEAVVAKIREGGGIPDEQMLGDVTGAIDFLRSQPHASGKVGVMGFCSGGRQAYLAACKLSHLIQGAVDCWGGNVVVDDPARLTKAQPVAPIDLTEGLNCPLLGLFGNEDPNPTVEHVNKTEAALKRHGKNYEFHRYDGAGHAFFAWYRPNYRPEQAVDGWHKVFAFFNKHLGGPAR
;
A
#
# COMPACT_ATOMS: atom_id res chain seq x y z
N MET A 1 -22.07 -11.72 -6.17
CA MET A 1 -22.88 -11.16 -5.06
C MET A 1 -22.74 -9.66 -5.11
N ALA A 2 -23.83 -8.91 -5.20
CA ALA A 2 -23.76 -7.45 -5.05
C ALA A 2 -23.36 -7.15 -3.60
N PHE A 3 -22.32 -6.35 -3.40
CA PHE A 3 -21.93 -5.84 -2.08
C PHE A 3 -23.01 -4.84 -1.62
N ARG A 4 -24.04 -5.35 -0.95
CA ARG A 4 -25.22 -4.56 -0.57
C ARG A 4 -24.92 -3.40 0.41
N ASN A 5 -23.72 -3.36 1.00
CA ASN A 5 -23.32 -2.43 2.04
C ASN A 5 -22.09 -1.58 1.67
N ALA A 6 -21.70 -1.54 0.39
CA ALA A 6 -20.60 -0.73 -0.09
C ALA A 6 -20.96 -0.04 -1.41
N GLN A 7 -20.51 1.19 -1.56
CA GLN A 7 -20.54 1.95 -2.80
C GLN A 7 -19.11 2.12 -3.30
N ALA A 8 -18.92 2.02 -4.63
CA ALA A 8 -17.61 2.18 -5.24
C ALA A 8 -17.71 2.80 -6.62
N GLY A 9 -16.68 3.52 -7.04
CA GLY A 9 -16.61 4.16 -8.35
C GLY A 9 -15.35 4.99 -8.55
N MET A 10 -15.27 5.60 -9.72
CA MET A 10 -14.20 6.52 -10.05
C MET A 10 -14.34 7.82 -9.24
N ALA A 11 -13.21 8.32 -8.79
CA ALA A 11 -13.06 9.59 -8.09
C ALA A 11 -11.84 10.33 -8.62
N THR A 12 -11.72 11.59 -8.28
CA THR A 12 -10.52 12.38 -8.58
C THR A 12 -9.96 12.96 -7.29
N TYR A 13 -8.65 13.05 -7.21
CA TYR A 13 -7.94 13.64 -6.08
C TYR A 13 -6.88 14.64 -6.58
N ARG A 14 -6.30 15.39 -5.68
CA ARG A 14 -5.16 16.26 -5.98
C ARG A 14 -3.89 15.64 -5.43
N GLY A 15 -3.00 15.25 -6.34
CA GLY A 15 -1.70 14.68 -6.02
C GLY A 15 -0.60 15.73 -5.85
N ALA A 16 0.64 15.27 -5.99
CA ALA A 16 1.83 16.11 -5.91
C ALA A 16 1.72 17.31 -6.87
N GLY A 17 2.14 18.49 -6.41
CA GLY A 17 2.05 19.73 -7.18
C GLY A 17 0.63 20.25 -7.41
N GLY A 18 -0.40 19.62 -6.84
CA GLY A 18 -1.80 19.96 -7.05
C GLY A 18 -2.39 19.34 -8.33
N ASP A 19 -1.67 18.45 -8.99
CA ASP A 19 -2.12 17.77 -10.20
C ASP A 19 -3.38 16.93 -9.93
N ARG A 20 -4.30 16.92 -10.89
CA ARG A 20 -5.52 16.14 -10.79
C ARG A 20 -5.26 14.71 -11.25
N GLY A 21 -5.35 13.77 -10.33
CA GLY A 21 -5.23 12.34 -10.59
C GLY A 21 -6.55 11.61 -10.45
N ASP A 22 -6.68 10.48 -11.16
CA ASP A 22 -7.80 9.57 -11.03
C ASP A 22 -7.55 8.57 -9.91
N ALA A 23 -8.62 8.13 -9.25
CA ALA A 23 -8.59 7.13 -8.20
C ALA A 23 -9.85 6.26 -8.25
N TYR A 24 -9.77 5.06 -7.71
CA TYR A 24 -10.94 4.27 -7.39
C TYR A 24 -11.25 4.42 -5.91
N TYR A 25 -12.47 4.82 -5.60
CA TYR A 25 -12.92 5.04 -4.24
C TYR A 25 -14.05 4.08 -3.88
N ALA A 26 -13.93 3.43 -2.75
CA ALA A 26 -14.95 2.53 -2.22
C ALA A 26 -15.18 2.83 -0.74
N HIS A 27 -16.45 2.85 -0.31
CA HIS A 27 -16.79 3.12 1.09
C HIS A 27 -18.08 2.38 1.51
N PRO A 28 -18.26 2.11 2.81
CA PRO A 28 -19.52 1.59 3.33
C PRO A 28 -20.68 2.55 3.07
N THR A 29 -21.91 2.00 2.99
CA THR A 29 -23.12 2.82 2.78
C THR A 29 -23.80 3.29 4.06
N ASN A 30 -23.37 2.80 5.24
CA ASN A 30 -23.85 3.28 6.54
C ASN A 30 -23.20 4.62 6.94
N ALA A 31 -23.77 5.28 7.95
CA ALA A 31 -23.45 6.67 8.28
C ALA A 31 -21.99 6.96 8.72
N GLY A 32 -21.22 5.96 9.11
CA GLY A 32 -19.86 6.16 9.63
C GLY A 32 -19.81 6.59 11.10
N PRO A 33 -18.69 7.12 11.59
CA PRO A 33 -17.50 7.48 10.83
C PRO A 33 -16.65 6.25 10.43
N HIS A 34 -16.04 6.30 9.23
CA HIS A 34 -15.22 5.22 8.69
C HIS A 34 -13.74 5.60 8.69
N PRO A 35 -12.82 4.72 9.15
CA PRO A 35 -11.40 4.92 8.95
C PRO A 35 -11.04 4.74 7.48
N GLY A 36 -10.02 5.50 7.04
CA GLY A 36 -9.54 5.50 5.66
C GLY A 36 -8.40 4.53 5.42
N VAL A 37 -8.30 3.98 4.21
CA VAL A 37 -7.13 3.22 3.74
C VAL A 37 -6.74 3.69 2.34
N VAL A 38 -5.49 4.12 2.17
CA VAL A 38 -4.89 4.33 0.85
C VAL A 38 -4.31 3.01 0.38
N VAL A 39 -4.77 2.52 -0.77
CA VAL A 39 -4.31 1.28 -1.40
C VAL A 39 -3.33 1.63 -2.53
N ILE A 40 -2.06 1.31 -2.33
CA ILE A 40 -1.00 1.55 -3.32
C ILE A 40 -0.84 0.33 -4.21
N HIS A 41 -1.06 0.52 -5.50
CA HIS A 41 -1.01 -0.55 -6.49
C HIS A 41 0.41 -1.11 -6.71
N HIS A 42 0.48 -2.28 -7.31
CA HIS A 42 1.72 -2.96 -7.69
C HIS A 42 2.31 -2.39 -9.00
N MET A 43 3.50 -2.90 -9.41
CA MET A 43 4.19 -2.45 -10.63
C MET A 43 3.36 -2.60 -11.92
N PRO A 44 2.56 -3.67 -12.13
CA PRO A 44 1.66 -3.73 -13.29
C PRO A 44 0.67 -2.57 -13.40
N GLY A 45 0.55 -1.76 -12.36
CA GLY A 45 -0.26 -0.56 -12.37
C GLY A 45 -1.59 -0.70 -11.66
N TRP A 46 -2.46 0.24 -11.93
CA TRP A 46 -3.78 0.39 -11.33
C TRP A 46 -4.80 -0.49 -12.06
N ASP A 47 -4.90 -1.73 -11.65
CA ASP A 47 -5.71 -2.78 -12.27
C ASP A 47 -7.01 -3.09 -11.50
N GLU A 48 -7.83 -4.00 -12.05
CA GLU A 48 -9.08 -4.44 -11.42
C GLU A 48 -8.86 -5.09 -10.06
N TRP A 49 -7.72 -5.78 -9.84
CA TRP A 49 -7.40 -6.35 -8.53
C TRP A 49 -7.18 -5.27 -7.46
N THR A 50 -6.52 -4.17 -7.83
CA THR A 50 -6.37 -3.00 -6.94
C THR A 50 -7.72 -2.40 -6.58
N CYS A 51 -8.65 -2.31 -7.55
CA CYS A 51 -10.02 -1.87 -7.32
C CYS A 51 -10.79 -2.86 -6.43
N GLU A 52 -10.61 -4.17 -6.62
CA GLU A 52 -11.20 -5.21 -5.76
C GLU A 52 -10.72 -5.08 -4.31
N VAL A 53 -9.45 -4.81 -4.10
CA VAL A 53 -8.90 -4.57 -2.74
C VAL A 53 -9.60 -3.38 -2.08
N ALA A 54 -9.82 -2.28 -2.78
CA ALA A 54 -10.56 -1.14 -2.24
C ALA A 54 -12.01 -1.53 -1.87
N ARG A 55 -12.70 -2.31 -2.72
CA ARG A 55 -14.05 -2.82 -2.41
C ARG A 55 -14.05 -3.78 -1.21
N LYS A 56 -12.99 -4.60 -1.07
CA LYS A 56 -12.82 -5.48 0.09
C LYS A 56 -12.71 -4.68 1.38
N PHE A 57 -11.94 -3.59 1.41
CA PHE A 57 -11.90 -2.68 2.56
C PHE A 57 -13.27 -2.07 2.86
N ALA A 58 -13.99 -1.61 1.84
CA ALA A 58 -15.33 -1.05 2.03
C ALA A 58 -16.31 -2.07 2.62
N HIS A 59 -16.25 -3.33 2.18
CA HIS A 59 -17.05 -4.42 2.76
C HIS A 59 -16.72 -4.66 4.24
N HIS A 60 -15.49 -4.42 4.65
CA HIS A 60 -15.03 -4.53 6.04
C HIS A 60 -15.15 -3.24 6.84
N GLY A 61 -15.85 -2.22 6.33
CA GLY A 61 -16.18 -1.01 7.08
C GLY A 61 -15.17 0.14 6.99
N TYR A 62 -14.23 0.08 6.05
CA TYR A 62 -13.24 1.13 5.80
C TYR A 62 -13.59 1.92 4.53
N ALA A 63 -13.34 3.21 4.51
CA ALA A 63 -13.32 3.99 3.27
C ALA A 63 -11.94 3.82 2.61
N ALA A 64 -11.88 3.26 1.40
CA ALA A 64 -10.62 2.99 0.73
C ALA A 64 -10.50 3.75 -0.58
N VAL A 65 -9.34 4.36 -0.82
CA VAL A 65 -8.99 5.00 -2.08
C VAL A 65 -7.75 4.33 -2.67
N ALA A 66 -7.84 3.96 -3.94
CA ALA A 66 -6.72 3.46 -4.74
C ALA A 66 -6.37 4.52 -5.79
N PRO A 67 -5.36 5.38 -5.56
CA PRO A 67 -4.93 6.37 -6.53
C PRO A 67 -4.21 5.70 -7.70
N SER A 68 -4.46 6.17 -8.92
CA SER A 68 -3.63 5.83 -10.08
C SER A 68 -2.34 6.63 -10.01
N LEU A 69 -1.23 6.03 -9.58
CA LEU A 69 0.04 6.73 -9.46
C LEU A 69 0.75 6.94 -10.81
N TYR A 70 0.22 6.36 -11.89
CA TYR A 70 0.78 6.47 -13.24
C TYR A 70 0.08 7.53 -14.11
N PHE A 71 -0.92 8.23 -13.60
CA PHE A 71 -1.79 9.14 -14.35
C PHE A 71 -1.05 10.23 -15.17
N ARG A 72 0.17 10.61 -14.77
CA ARG A 72 0.99 11.58 -15.51
C ARG A 72 1.69 10.98 -16.73
N VAL A 73 1.77 9.66 -16.81
CA VAL A 73 2.41 8.93 -17.92
C VAL A 73 1.38 8.35 -18.88
N GLY A 74 0.21 7.99 -18.35
CA GLY A 74 -0.90 7.44 -19.12
C GLY A 74 -1.88 6.69 -18.25
N ASP A 75 -2.75 5.91 -18.89
CA ASP A 75 -3.85 5.22 -18.23
C ASP A 75 -3.39 3.94 -17.51
N GLY A 76 -3.75 3.84 -16.29
CA GLY A 76 -3.80 2.74 -15.33
C GLY A 76 -2.81 1.59 -15.50
N ALA A 77 -3.28 0.48 -16.04
CA ALA A 77 -2.55 -0.77 -16.22
C ALA A 77 -2.11 -1.04 -17.68
N ASP A 78 -2.02 0.00 -18.51
CA ASP A 78 -1.51 -0.11 -19.88
C ASP A 78 -0.03 -0.57 -19.85
N GLU A 79 0.28 -1.65 -20.57
CA GLU A 79 1.64 -2.22 -20.64
C GLU A 79 2.68 -1.21 -21.14
N ALA A 80 2.31 -0.32 -22.06
CA ALA A 80 3.20 0.74 -22.54
C ALA A 80 3.50 1.79 -21.46
N VAL A 81 2.52 2.11 -20.61
CA VAL A 81 2.71 2.98 -19.44
C VAL A 81 3.61 2.31 -18.41
N VAL A 82 3.36 1.05 -18.11
CA VAL A 82 4.20 0.25 -17.19
C VAL A 82 5.65 0.16 -17.68
N ALA A 83 5.86 -0.05 -18.99
CA ALA A 83 7.19 -0.07 -19.59
C ALA A 83 7.92 1.27 -19.39
N LYS A 84 7.28 2.39 -19.68
CA LYS A 84 7.84 3.74 -19.47
C LYS A 84 8.21 4.00 -18.02
N ILE A 85 7.37 3.58 -17.07
CA ILE A 85 7.67 3.71 -15.63
C ILE A 85 8.92 2.89 -15.26
N ARG A 86 9.05 1.67 -15.77
CA ARG A 86 10.24 0.82 -15.54
C ARG A 86 11.50 1.43 -16.14
N GLU A 87 11.43 1.91 -17.36
CA GLU A 87 12.54 2.60 -18.05
C GLU A 87 12.97 3.86 -17.31
N GLY A 88 12.02 4.59 -16.71
CA GLY A 88 12.27 5.76 -15.87
C GLY A 88 12.85 5.42 -14.48
N GLY A 89 12.99 4.14 -14.15
CA GLY A 89 13.51 3.69 -12.85
C GLY A 89 12.47 3.71 -11.72
N GLY A 90 11.20 3.66 -12.06
CA GLY A 90 10.06 3.69 -11.13
C GLY A 90 9.36 5.04 -11.05
N ILE A 91 8.37 5.15 -10.19
CA ILE A 91 7.75 6.44 -9.85
C ILE A 91 8.73 7.23 -8.97
N PRO A 92 8.94 8.53 -9.21
CA PRO A 92 9.74 9.35 -8.33
C PRO A 92 9.19 9.34 -6.89
N ASP A 93 10.05 9.07 -5.91
CA ASP A 93 9.66 8.93 -4.51
C ASP A 93 8.93 10.17 -3.98
N GLU A 94 9.42 11.38 -4.29
CA GLU A 94 8.78 12.65 -3.87
C GLU A 94 7.39 12.82 -4.50
N GLN A 95 7.24 12.48 -5.78
CA GLN A 95 5.95 12.51 -6.46
C GLN A 95 4.97 11.52 -5.82
N MET A 96 5.41 10.28 -5.57
CA MET A 96 4.60 9.26 -4.92
C MET A 96 4.15 9.70 -3.53
N LEU A 97 5.05 10.27 -2.71
CA LEU A 97 4.71 10.78 -1.38
C LEU A 97 3.66 11.90 -1.45
N GLY A 98 3.78 12.81 -2.42
CA GLY A 98 2.79 13.87 -2.66
C GLY A 98 1.44 13.32 -3.11
N ASP A 99 1.43 12.30 -3.97
CA ASP A 99 0.21 11.65 -4.44
C ASP A 99 -0.50 10.88 -3.31
N VAL A 100 0.25 10.16 -2.47
CA VAL A 100 -0.28 9.50 -1.27
C VAL A 100 -0.81 10.51 -0.26
N THR A 101 -0.13 11.64 -0.06
CA THR A 101 -0.62 12.74 0.79
C THR A 101 -1.95 13.26 0.27
N GLY A 102 -2.07 13.52 -1.02
CA GLY A 102 -3.33 13.96 -1.62
C GLY A 102 -4.46 12.93 -1.49
N ALA A 103 -4.14 11.64 -1.59
CA ALA A 103 -5.11 10.56 -1.36
C ALA A 103 -5.56 10.50 0.12
N ILE A 104 -4.66 10.76 1.08
CA ILE A 104 -5.00 10.90 2.51
C ILE A 104 -5.95 12.09 2.73
N ASP A 105 -5.65 13.23 2.13
CA ASP A 105 -6.49 14.43 2.23
C ASP A 105 -7.87 14.22 1.60
N PHE A 106 -7.92 13.53 0.45
CA PHE A 106 -9.18 13.11 -0.17
C PHE A 106 -10.03 12.28 0.80
N LEU A 107 -9.46 11.24 1.45
CA LEU A 107 -10.19 10.42 2.43
C LEU A 107 -10.69 11.24 3.61
N ARG A 108 -9.87 12.16 4.14
CA ARG A 108 -10.24 13.02 5.28
C ARG A 108 -11.32 14.02 4.95
N SER A 109 -11.42 14.44 3.69
CA SER A 109 -12.45 15.37 3.23
C SER A 109 -13.84 14.75 3.06
N GLN A 110 -13.94 13.40 3.13
CA GLN A 110 -15.23 12.74 2.94
C GLN A 110 -16.16 12.95 4.14
N PRO A 111 -17.48 13.16 3.92
CA PRO A 111 -18.44 13.48 4.99
C PRO A 111 -18.52 12.43 6.11
N HIS A 112 -18.19 11.18 5.78
CA HIS A 112 -18.24 10.02 6.70
C HIS A 112 -16.87 9.60 7.21
N ALA A 113 -15.83 10.44 7.07
CA ALA A 113 -14.48 10.12 7.48
C ALA A 113 -14.29 10.19 9.00
N SER A 114 -13.59 9.23 9.58
CA SER A 114 -13.13 9.30 10.98
C SER A 114 -11.91 10.21 11.19
N GLY A 115 -11.25 10.62 10.12
CA GLY A 115 -9.98 11.34 10.13
C GLY A 115 -8.73 10.44 10.28
N LYS A 116 -8.89 9.18 10.70
CA LYS A 116 -7.79 8.21 10.80
C LYS A 116 -7.57 7.53 9.46
N VAL A 117 -6.31 7.43 9.04
CA VAL A 117 -5.94 6.85 7.74
C VAL A 117 -4.75 5.90 7.90
N GLY A 118 -4.83 4.75 7.25
CA GLY A 118 -3.72 3.82 7.04
C GLY A 118 -3.32 3.75 5.57
N VAL A 119 -2.17 3.17 5.31
CA VAL A 119 -1.65 2.92 3.96
C VAL A 119 -1.36 1.44 3.80
N MET A 120 -1.74 0.85 2.68
CA MET A 120 -1.39 -0.53 2.34
C MET A 120 -0.89 -0.58 0.90
N GLY A 121 0.18 -1.32 0.65
CA GLY A 121 0.71 -1.47 -0.69
C GLY A 121 1.24 -2.87 -0.97
N PHE A 122 1.37 -3.20 -2.26
CA PHE A 122 1.74 -4.53 -2.74
C PHE A 122 2.92 -4.45 -3.70
N CYS A 123 3.91 -5.32 -3.58
CA CYS A 123 5.08 -5.33 -4.47
C CYS A 123 5.81 -3.97 -4.46
N SER A 124 5.89 -3.26 -5.58
CA SER A 124 6.40 -1.88 -5.61
C SER A 124 5.59 -0.95 -4.69
N GLY A 125 4.28 -1.17 -4.57
CA GLY A 125 3.42 -0.46 -3.62
C GLY A 125 3.75 -0.80 -2.15
N GLY A 126 4.23 -2.01 -1.86
CA GLY A 126 4.72 -2.38 -0.54
C GLY A 126 5.96 -1.56 -0.14
N ARG A 127 6.93 -1.44 -1.07
CA ARG A 127 8.06 -0.50 -0.90
C ARG A 127 7.59 0.92 -0.63
N GLN A 128 6.58 1.37 -1.39
CA GLN A 128 6.03 2.72 -1.25
C GLN A 128 5.27 2.90 0.07
N ALA A 129 4.59 1.87 0.56
CA ALA A 129 3.95 1.89 1.88
C ALA A 129 4.98 1.98 3.01
N TYR A 130 6.12 1.25 2.90
CA TYR A 130 7.23 1.38 3.84
C TYR A 130 7.84 2.80 3.79
N LEU A 131 8.07 3.35 2.59
CA LEU A 131 8.57 4.71 2.42
C LEU A 131 7.59 5.76 2.99
N ALA A 132 6.29 5.59 2.76
CA ALA A 132 5.25 6.43 3.37
C ALA A 132 5.27 6.33 4.90
N ALA A 133 5.48 5.14 5.47
CA ALA A 133 5.64 4.97 6.91
C ALA A 133 6.86 5.71 7.47
N CYS A 134 7.94 5.84 6.68
CA CYS A 134 9.13 6.60 7.07
C CYS A 134 8.94 8.12 6.96
N LYS A 135 8.23 8.59 5.95
CA LYS A 135 8.14 10.02 5.59
C LYS A 135 6.82 10.69 6.00
N LEU A 136 5.72 9.93 6.03
CA LEU A 136 4.37 10.44 6.29
C LEU A 136 3.77 9.88 7.59
N SER A 137 4.57 9.35 8.50
CA SER A 137 4.10 8.77 9.76
C SER A 137 3.28 9.75 10.63
N HIS A 138 3.45 11.05 10.45
CA HIS A 138 2.64 12.08 11.10
C HIS A 138 1.22 12.21 10.50
N LEU A 139 0.99 11.68 9.31
CA LEU A 139 -0.31 11.70 8.62
C LEU A 139 -1.06 10.37 8.75
N ILE A 140 -0.40 9.26 9.08
CA ILE A 140 -0.99 7.93 9.06
C ILE A 140 -0.89 7.23 10.41
N GLN A 141 -1.86 6.41 10.74
CA GLN A 141 -1.92 5.66 12.00
C GLN A 141 -1.41 4.22 11.87
N GLY A 142 -1.01 3.81 10.66
CA GLY A 142 -0.40 2.51 10.41
C GLY A 142 -0.15 2.27 8.93
N ALA A 143 0.84 1.46 8.63
CA ALA A 143 1.19 1.06 7.27
C ALA A 143 1.27 -0.46 7.14
N VAL A 144 0.93 -0.99 5.96
CA VAL A 144 1.04 -2.41 5.63
C VAL A 144 1.89 -2.57 4.39
N ASP A 145 3.02 -3.24 4.55
CA ASP A 145 3.92 -3.65 3.48
C ASP A 145 3.65 -5.11 3.11
N CYS A 146 3.05 -5.33 1.94
CA CYS A 146 2.87 -6.64 1.37
C CYS A 146 3.98 -6.91 0.36
N TRP A 147 4.95 -7.77 0.73
CA TRP A 147 6.09 -8.18 -0.11
C TRP A 147 6.74 -7.03 -0.88
N GLY A 148 7.02 -5.93 -0.20
CA GLY A 148 7.68 -4.75 -0.77
C GLY A 148 9.11 -5.06 -1.23
N GLY A 149 9.30 -5.21 -2.54
CA GLY A 149 10.61 -5.36 -3.13
C GLY A 149 11.38 -4.04 -3.11
N ASN A 150 12.73 -4.10 -3.03
CA ASN A 150 13.61 -2.94 -3.01
C ASN A 150 13.42 -1.97 -1.82
N VAL A 151 12.85 -2.44 -0.70
CA VAL A 151 13.02 -1.76 0.60
C VAL A 151 14.49 -1.80 0.98
N VAL A 152 15.14 -2.93 0.73
CA VAL A 152 16.61 -3.13 0.82
C VAL A 152 17.18 -3.11 -0.59
N VAL A 153 18.24 -2.35 -0.80
CA VAL A 153 19.01 -2.30 -2.05
C VAL A 153 20.47 -2.59 -1.72
N ASP A 154 20.92 -3.82 -1.98
CA ASP A 154 22.29 -4.25 -1.66
C ASP A 154 23.35 -3.62 -2.58
N ASP A 155 23.01 -3.39 -3.84
CA ASP A 155 23.89 -2.74 -4.82
C ASP A 155 23.41 -1.30 -5.08
N PRO A 156 24.15 -0.28 -4.62
CA PRO A 156 23.79 1.13 -4.86
C PRO A 156 23.61 1.50 -6.33
N ALA A 157 24.21 0.76 -7.26
CA ALA A 157 24.03 0.98 -8.70
C ALA A 157 22.59 0.70 -9.18
N ARG A 158 21.78 0.01 -8.37
CA ARG A 158 20.35 -0.22 -8.63
C ARG A 158 19.44 0.92 -8.18
N LEU A 159 19.97 1.88 -7.43
CA LEU A 159 19.26 3.13 -7.14
C LEU A 159 19.11 3.95 -8.42
N THR A 160 17.98 4.64 -8.55
CA THR A 160 17.66 5.44 -9.75
C THR A 160 17.48 6.90 -9.38
N LYS A 161 17.43 7.77 -10.38
CA LYS A 161 17.07 9.19 -10.15
C LYS A 161 15.66 9.34 -9.58
N ALA A 162 14.76 8.44 -9.94
CA ALA A 162 13.39 8.41 -9.42
C ALA A 162 13.36 7.90 -7.97
N GLN A 163 14.23 6.96 -7.61
CA GLN A 163 14.29 6.30 -6.32
C GLN A 163 15.74 6.31 -5.79
N PRO A 164 16.19 7.48 -5.32
CA PRO A 164 17.63 7.71 -5.04
C PRO A 164 18.09 7.12 -3.69
N VAL A 165 17.15 6.69 -2.83
CA VAL A 165 17.46 6.17 -1.48
C VAL A 165 16.71 4.85 -1.26
N ALA A 166 17.39 3.87 -0.67
CA ALA A 166 16.72 2.65 -0.22
C ALA A 166 15.84 2.97 1.01
N PRO A 167 14.55 2.62 1.01
CA PRO A 167 13.67 2.93 2.14
C PRO A 167 14.17 2.46 3.51
N ILE A 168 14.94 1.36 3.56
CA ILE A 168 15.55 0.87 4.80
C ILE A 168 16.44 1.92 5.48
N ASP A 169 17.13 2.76 4.72
CA ASP A 169 18.01 3.82 5.25
C ASP A 169 17.22 4.96 5.91
N LEU A 170 15.91 5.00 5.69
CA LEU A 170 14.99 5.99 6.26
C LEU A 170 14.19 5.44 7.46
N THR A 171 14.50 4.22 7.92
CA THR A 171 13.77 3.53 9.01
C THR A 171 13.69 4.34 10.30
N GLU A 172 14.67 5.18 10.59
CA GLU A 172 14.65 6.08 11.76
C GLU A 172 13.40 6.98 11.77
N GLY A 173 12.92 7.42 10.62
CA GLY A 173 11.73 8.26 10.46
C GLY A 173 10.39 7.52 10.60
N LEU A 174 10.39 6.19 10.66
CA LEU A 174 9.18 5.38 10.78
C LEU A 174 8.62 5.47 12.21
N ASN A 175 7.56 6.26 12.40
CA ASN A 175 6.96 6.52 13.72
C ASN A 175 5.48 6.10 13.82
N CYS A 176 4.94 5.38 12.82
CA CYS A 176 3.66 4.68 12.91
C CYS A 176 3.88 3.16 12.99
N PRO A 177 2.90 2.39 13.49
CA PRO A 177 2.96 0.93 13.44
C PRO A 177 3.09 0.41 11.99
N LEU A 178 3.88 -0.65 11.80
CA LEU A 178 4.07 -1.31 10.51
C LEU A 178 3.71 -2.79 10.59
N LEU A 179 2.85 -3.25 9.67
CA LEU A 179 2.63 -4.67 9.42
C LEU A 179 3.37 -5.07 8.14
N GLY A 180 4.14 -6.16 8.17
CA GLY A 180 4.78 -6.74 7.01
C GLY A 180 4.29 -8.16 6.74
N LEU A 181 3.96 -8.47 5.48
CA LEU A 181 3.50 -9.79 5.04
C LEU A 181 4.40 -10.29 3.90
N PHE A 182 5.14 -11.36 4.13
CA PHE A 182 6.17 -11.84 3.20
C PHE A 182 6.08 -13.34 2.96
N GLY A 183 6.29 -13.76 1.71
CA GLY A 183 6.47 -15.17 1.37
C GLY A 183 7.95 -15.57 1.48
N ASN A 184 8.23 -16.74 2.07
CA ASN A 184 9.61 -17.22 2.22
C ASN A 184 10.22 -17.73 0.90
N GLU A 185 9.40 -17.93 -0.14
CA GLU A 185 9.86 -18.31 -1.49
C GLU A 185 9.89 -17.12 -2.46
N ASP A 186 9.78 -15.89 -1.94
CA ASP A 186 9.83 -14.69 -2.77
C ASP A 186 11.29 -14.35 -3.16
N PRO A 187 11.59 -14.19 -4.46
CA PRO A 187 12.91 -13.76 -4.91
C PRO A 187 13.18 -12.26 -4.67
N ASN A 188 12.13 -11.46 -4.39
CA ASN A 188 12.28 -10.03 -4.09
C ASN A 188 10.99 -9.44 -3.43
N PRO A 189 11.00 -9.23 -2.10
CA PRO A 189 12.15 -9.31 -1.20
C PRO A 189 12.51 -10.76 -0.86
N THR A 190 13.81 -11.06 -0.79
CA THR A 190 14.31 -12.33 -0.27
C THR A 190 14.15 -12.41 1.25
N VAL A 191 14.23 -13.62 1.81
CA VAL A 191 14.27 -13.81 3.27
C VAL A 191 15.36 -12.97 3.92
N GLU A 192 16.53 -12.84 3.27
CA GLU A 192 17.62 -12.01 3.76
C GLU A 192 17.25 -10.52 3.79
N HIS A 193 16.58 -10.00 2.75
CA HIS A 193 16.10 -8.62 2.74
C HIS A 193 15.09 -8.36 3.86
N VAL A 194 14.16 -9.29 4.09
CA VAL A 194 13.20 -9.20 5.21
C VAL A 194 13.92 -9.22 6.55
N ASN A 195 14.96 -10.05 6.72
CA ASN A 195 15.80 -10.07 7.93
C ASN A 195 16.52 -8.73 8.16
N LYS A 196 17.11 -8.14 7.10
CA LYS A 196 17.77 -6.83 7.15
C LYS A 196 16.78 -5.73 7.57
N THR A 197 15.57 -5.74 6.98
CA THR A 197 14.50 -4.78 7.33
C THR A 197 14.08 -4.94 8.79
N GLU A 198 13.87 -6.16 9.25
CA GLU A 198 13.51 -6.44 10.65
C GLU A 198 14.61 -6.00 11.62
N ALA A 199 15.88 -6.25 11.28
CA ALA A 199 17.02 -5.80 12.07
C ALA A 199 17.10 -4.25 12.15
N ALA A 200 16.81 -3.54 11.07
CA ALA A 200 16.74 -2.08 11.06
C ALA A 200 15.60 -1.55 11.95
N LEU A 201 14.42 -2.15 11.87
CA LEU A 201 13.28 -1.79 12.71
C LEU A 201 13.59 -2.01 14.20
N LYS A 202 14.20 -3.14 14.55
CA LYS A 202 14.66 -3.44 15.93
C LYS A 202 15.69 -2.42 16.40
N ARG A 203 16.71 -2.14 15.59
CA ARG A 203 17.77 -1.18 15.93
C ARG A 203 17.24 0.20 16.24
N HIS A 204 16.19 0.65 15.52
CA HIS A 204 15.55 1.95 15.72
C HIS A 204 14.35 1.91 16.67
N GLY A 205 14.10 0.78 17.36
CA GLY A 205 13.02 0.65 18.35
C GLY A 205 11.62 0.86 17.78
N LYS A 206 11.38 0.43 16.51
CA LYS A 206 10.11 0.69 15.82
C LYS A 206 9.04 -0.33 16.21
N ASN A 207 7.77 0.13 16.18
CA ASN A 207 6.62 -0.74 16.41
C ASN A 207 6.26 -1.45 15.09
N TYR A 208 6.51 -2.75 15.02
CA TYR A 208 6.23 -3.54 13.82
C TYR A 208 5.76 -4.95 14.16
N GLU A 209 5.10 -5.59 13.18
CA GLU A 209 4.65 -6.98 13.21
C GLU A 209 4.91 -7.58 11.83
N PHE A 210 5.76 -8.63 11.76
CA PHE A 210 6.08 -9.33 10.52
C PHE A 210 5.55 -10.76 10.54
N HIS A 211 4.84 -11.13 9.46
CA HIS A 211 4.41 -12.50 9.20
C HIS A 211 5.09 -13.03 7.95
N ARG A 212 5.60 -14.25 8.05
CA ARG A 212 6.33 -14.95 7.01
C ARG A 212 5.62 -16.25 6.69
N TYR A 213 5.43 -16.52 5.42
CA TYR A 213 4.62 -17.64 4.93
C TYR A 213 5.47 -18.61 4.14
N ASP A 214 5.63 -19.83 4.67
CA ASP A 214 6.24 -20.94 3.95
C ASP A 214 5.35 -21.37 2.78
N GLY A 215 5.94 -21.81 1.68
CA GLY A 215 5.24 -22.21 0.46
C GLY A 215 4.61 -21.04 -0.31
N ALA A 216 4.84 -19.79 0.12
CA ALA A 216 4.35 -18.59 -0.55
C ALA A 216 5.51 -17.80 -1.19
N GLY A 217 5.30 -17.40 -2.44
CA GLY A 217 6.20 -16.52 -3.18
C GLY A 217 5.59 -15.13 -3.38
N HIS A 218 6.13 -14.39 -4.35
CA HIS A 218 5.67 -13.05 -4.68
C HIS A 218 4.20 -13.01 -5.09
N ALA A 219 3.43 -12.03 -4.60
CA ALA A 219 2.02 -11.79 -4.95
C ALA A 219 1.05 -12.94 -4.57
N PHE A 220 1.31 -13.65 -3.48
CA PHE A 220 0.51 -14.79 -3.03
C PHE A 220 -0.94 -14.45 -2.62
N PHE A 221 -1.33 -13.18 -2.49
CA PHE A 221 -2.72 -12.74 -2.30
C PHE A 221 -3.52 -12.63 -3.59
N ALA A 222 -2.85 -12.52 -4.73
CA ALA A 222 -3.49 -12.23 -6.00
C ALA A 222 -4.11 -13.50 -6.59
N TRP A 223 -5.41 -13.69 -6.37
CA TRP A 223 -6.16 -14.91 -6.70
C TRP A 223 -6.11 -15.30 -8.19
N TYR A 224 -5.87 -14.34 -9.07
CA TYR A 224 -5.78 -14.57 -10.53
C TYR A 224 -4.37 -14.98 -11.00
N ARG A 225 -3.39 -15.03 -10.08
CA ARG A 225 -2.01 -15.39 -10.42
C ARG A 225 -1.68 -16.84 -10.02
N PRO A 226 -0.75 -17.50 -10.74
CA PRO A 226 -0.32 -18.86 -10.40
C PRO A 226 0.28 -18.99 -8.99
N ASN A 227 0.82 -17.88 -8.47
CA ASN A 227 1.44 -17.82 -7.15
C ASN A 227 0.42 -17.67 -6.02
N TYR A 228 -0.87 -17.63 -6.30
CA TYR A 228 -1.91 -17.53 -5.27
C TYR A 228 -1.83 -18.70 -4.28
N ARG A 229 -1.85 -18.38 -3.00
CA ARG A 229 -1.85 -19.34 -1.91
C ARG A 229 -3.05 -19.05 -1.01
N PRO A 230 -4.17 -19.79 -1.17
CA PRO A 230 -5.44 -19.46 -0.51
C PRO A 230 -5.35 -19.35 1.00
N GLU A 231 -4.70 -20.33 1.65
CA GLU A 231 -4.59 -20.37 3.11
C GLU A 231 -3.79 -19.19 3.66
N GLN A 232 -2.61 -18.94 3.07
CA GLN A 232 -1.75 -17.81 3.43
C GLN A 232 -2.40 -16.46 3.13
N ALA A 233 -3.14 -16.37 2.03
CA ALA A 233 -3.86 -15.16 1.67
C ALA A 233 -5.01 -14.86 2.65
N VAL A 234 -5.77 -15.86 3.06
CA VAL A 234 -6.85 -15.71 4.04
C VAL A 234 -6.29 -15.29 5.41
N ASP A 235 -5.24 -15.97 5.89
CA ASP A 235 -4.59 -15.59 7.15
C ASP A 235 -4.02 -14.17 7.06
N GLY A 236 -3.34 -13.82 5.97
CA GLY A 236 -2.79 -12.49 5.77
C GLY A 236 -3.87 -11.39 5.78
N TRP A 237 -5.02 -11.62 5.15
CA TRP A 237 -6.14 -10.67 5.23
C TRP A 237 -6.69 -10.54 6.66
N HIS A 238 -6.77 -11.62 7.43
CA HIS A 238 -7.14 -11.53 8.85
C HIS A 238 -6.16 -10.66 9.63
N LYS A 239 -4.84 -10.80 9.38
CA LYS A 239 -3.81 -9.95 10.00
C LYS A 239 -3.98 -8.48 9.61
N VAL A 240 -4.20 -8.19 8.32
CA VAL A 240 -4.44 -6.82 7.83
C VAL A 240 -5.63 -6.17 8.54
N PHE A 241 -6.77 -6.85 8.60
CA PHE A 241 -7.96 -6.29 9.25
C PHE A 241 -7.80 -6.17 10.77
N ALA A 242 -7.15 -7.13 11.43
CA ALA A 242 -6.83 -7.04 12.86
C ALA A 242 -5.90 -5.84 13.16
N PHE A 243 -4.87 -5.65 12.34
CA PHE A 243 -3.94 -4.54 12.45
C PHE A 243 -4.64 -3.17 12.26
N PHE A 244 -5.40 -3.00 11.19
CA PHE A 244 -6.10 -1.74 10.96
C PHE A 244 -7.22 -1.50 11.98
N ASN A 245 -7.91 -2.54 12.44
CA ASN A 245 -8.88 -2.42 13.52
C ASN A 245 -8.24 -1.89 14.81
N LYS A 246 -7.06 -2.40 15.16
CA LYS A 246 -6.29 -1.97 16.34
C LYS A 246 -5.83 -0.52 16.24
N HIS A 247 -5.33 -0.08 15.08
CA HIS A 247 -4.62 1.20 14.95
C HIS A 247 -5.49 2.33 14.38
N LEU A 248 -6.50 2.03 13.57
CA LEU A 248 -7.41 3.03 13.02
C LEU A 248 -8.70 3.17 13.84
N GLY A 249 -8.94 2.24 14.80
CA GLY A 249 -10.26 2.07 15.37
C GLY A 249 -11.14 1.33 14.38
N GLY A 250 -11.71 0.22 14.81
CA GLY A 250 -12.55 -0.61 13.94
C GLY A 250 -13.75 0.14 13.39
N PRO A 251 -14.34 -0.39 12.30
CA PRO A 251 -15.59 0.14 11.79
C PRO A 251 -16.65 0.16 12.88
N ALA A 252 -17.47 1.21 12.90
CA ALA A 252 -18.66 1.26 13.74
C ALA A 252 -19.51 0.02 13.44
N ARG A 253 -19.77 -0.80 14.45
CA ARG A 253 -20.60 -2.00 14.35
C ARG A 253 -22.06 -1.62 14.28
#